data_6960d5ef7dd2509e05af904163f623b1
#
_entry.id   6960d5ef7dd2509e05af904163f623b1
#
_cell.length_a   1.000
_cell.length_b   1.000
_cell.length_c   1.000
_cell.angle_alpha   90.00
_cell.angle_beta   90.00
_cell.angle_gamma   90.00
#
_symmetry.space_group_name_H-M   'P 1'
#
loop_
_entity.id
_entity.type
_entity.pdbx_description
1 polymer ?
#
loop_
_entity_poly.entity_id
_entity_poly.type
_entity_poly.pdbx_seq_one_letter_code
_entity_poly.pdbx_strand_id
1 'polypeptide(L)'
;KFFGTAQDHKRVKENDLGPNTGGMGAYSPANIVNKLIKKKIISRIVKPTLHALKKKNNPYRGFLYIGLMIKNNNPYLIEFNVRMGDPECQVILPRLKSDIVKIFYNAVNNNLKKTKIEWKKIRV
;
A
#
# COMPACT_ATOMS: atom_id res chain seq x y z
N LYS A 1 -0.64 -10.35 2.87
CA LYS A 1 -1.92 -9.74 3.30
C LYS A 1 -1.98 -8.29 2.80
N PHE A 2 -3.11 -7.87 2.25
CA PHE A 2 -3.33 -6.47 1.91
C PHE A 2 -3.51 -5.65 3.19
N PHE A 3 -2.78 -4.52 3.32
CA PHE A 3 -2.79 -3.72 4.54
C PHE A 3 -3.61 -2.44 4.39
N GLY A 4 -3.43 -1.68 3.31
CA GLY A 4 -4.21 -0.46 3.08
C GLY A 4 -3.91 0.19 1.74
N THR A 5 -4.60 1.29 1.47
CA THR A 5 -4.32 2.22 0.37
C THR A 5 -4.31 3.64 0.88
N ALA A 6 -3.44 4.44 0.32
CA ALA A 6 -3.47 5.89 0.46
C ALA A 6 -3.22 6.54 -0.90
N GLN A 7 -3.60 7.77 -1.06
CA GLN A 7 -3.25 8.59 -2.21
C GLN A 7 -2.48 9.79 -1.72
N ASP A 8 -1.28 9.96 -2.26
CA ASP A 8 -0.41 11.09 -2.02
C ASP A 8 -0.55 12.11 -3.15
N HIS A 9 -0.62 13.40 -2.80
CA HIS A 9 -0.67 14.52 -3.73
C HIS A 9 0.73 15.11 -3.86
N LYS A 10 1.37 14.86 -4.99
CA LYS A 10 2.77 15.23 -5.20
C LYS A 10 2.98 16.56 -5.93
N ARG A 11 1.98 17.06 -6.61
CA ARG A 11 2.11 18.31 -7.37
C ARG A 11 1.98 19.52 -6.45
N VAL A 12 2.83 20.54 -6.69
CA VAL A 12 2.92 21.73 -5.83
C VAL A 12 1.74 22.70 -6.00
N LYS A 13 1.07 22.68 -7.15
CA LYS A 13 -0.05 23.58 -7.46
C LYS A 13 -1.38 22.84 -7.40
N GLU A 14 -2.47 23.60 -7.32
CA GLU A 14 -3.83 23.10 -7.41
C GLU A 14 -4.10 22.34 -8.71
N ASN A 15 -5.15 21.49 -8.72
CA ASN A 15 -5.55 20.68 -9.85
C ASN A 15 -4.45 19.74 -10.40
N ASP A 16 -3.58 19.25 -9.51
CA ASP A 16 -2.48 18.32 -9.86
C ASP A 16 -1.54 18.91 -10.92
N LEU A 17 -1.25 20.20 -10.82
CA LEU A 17 -0.35 20.95 -11.72
C LEU A 17 0.99 21.28 -11.07
N GLY A 18 1.95 21.70 -11.91
CA GLY A 18 3.28 22.11 -11.47
C GLY A 18 4.25 20.94 -11.29
N PRO A 19 5.45 21.20 -10.75
CA PRO A 19 6.46 20.18 -10.51
C PRO A 19 6.04 19.22 -9.37
N ASN A 20 6.63 18.02 -9.38
CA ASN A 20 6.51 17.07 -8.29
C ASN A 20 7.27 17.56 -7.05
N THR A 21 6.72 17.22 -5.88
CA THR A 21 7.34 17.42 -4.57
C THR A 21 7.56 16.06 -3.89
N GLY A 22 8.06 16.07 -2.66
CA GLY A 22 8.13 14.87 -1.81
C GLY A 22 6.77 14.37 -1.31
N GLY A 23 5.72 15.21 -1.40
CA GLY A 23 4.35 14.98 -0.96
C GLY A 23 3.77 16.24 -0.34
N MET A 24 2.59 16.66 -0.80
CA MET A 24 1.86 17.83 -0.28
C MET A 24 0.77 17.44 0.72
N GLY A 25 0.50 16.14 0.84
CA GLY A 25 -0.48 15.58 1.74
C GLY A 25 -1.03 14.28 1.19
N ALA A 26 -1.52 13.42 2.08
CA ALA A 26 -2.09 12.14 1.71
C ALA A 26 -3.43 11.90 2.39
N TYR A 27 -4.24 11.01 1.84
CA TYR A 27 -5.45 10.52 2.50
C TYR A 27 -5.62 9.01 2.33
N SER A 28 -6.33 8.41 3.27
CA SER A 28 -6.62 6.97 3.26
C SER A 28 -8.09 6.71 3.66
N PRO A 29 -8.79 5.76 3.02
CA PRO A 29 -8.39 4.95 1.88
C PRO A 29 -8.41 5.72 0.57
N ALA A 30 -7.57 5.31 -0.40
CA ALA A 30 -7.57 5.90 -1.73
C ALA A 30 -8.83 5.51 -2.51
N ASN A 31 -9.66 6.48 -2.87
CA ASN A 31 -10.94 6.26 -3.57
C ASN A 31 -10.77 5.65 -4.95
N ILE A 32 -9.68 6.01 -5.62
CA ILE A 32 -9.36 5.51 -6.96
C ILE A 32 -9.15 3.99 -6.98
N VAL A 33 -8.82 3.37 -5.84
CA VAL A 33 -8.54 1.93 -5.75
C VAL A 33 -9.82 1.15 -5.44
N ASN A 34 -10.65 0.93 -6.45
CA ASN A 34 -11.83 0.07 -6.36
C ASN A 34 -11.48 -1.44 -6.36
N LYS A 35 -12.49 -2.30 -6.25
CA LYS A 35 -12.30 -3.77 -6.22
C LYS A 35 -11.60 -4.31 -7.48
N LEU A 36 -11.89 -3.75 -8.67
CA LEU A 36 -11.30 -4.18 -9.92
C LEU A 36 -9.81 -3.81 -10.00
N ILE A 37 -9.48 -2.56 -9.68
CA ILE A 37 -8.09 -2.07 -9.65
C ILE A 37 -7.29 -2.87 -8.62
N LYS A 38 -7.83 -3.08 -7.41
CA LYS A 38 -7.19 -3.91 -6.39
C LYS A 38 -6.88 -5.32 -6.90
N LYS A 39 -7.82 -5.97 -7.60
CA LYS A 39 -7.60 -7.29 -8.22
C LYS A 39 -6.45 -7.25 -9.23
N LYS A 40 -6.40 -6.22 -10.09
CA LYS A 40 -5.32 -6.03 -11.07
C LYS A 40 -3.97 -5.82 -10.38
N ILE A 41 -3.89 -4.98 -9.34
CA ILE A 41 -2.66 -4.76 -8.56
C ILE A 41 -2.15 -6.09 -8.00
N ILE A 42 -3.01 -6.84 -7.34
CA ILE A 42 -2.62 -8.11 -6.73
C ILE A 42 -2.16 -9.13 -7.77
N SER A 43 -2.89 -9.29 -8.88
CA SER A 43 -2.60 -10.33 -9.87
C SER A 43 -1.42 -9.98 -10.77
N ARG A 44 -1.26 -8.72 -11.17
CA ARG A 44 -0.27 -8.29 -12.17
C ARG A 44 1.03 -7.79 -11.56
N ILE A 45 1.01 -7.31 -10.30
CA ILE A 45 2.17 -6.70 -9.65
C ILE A 45 2.59 -7.51 -8.43
N VAL A 46 1.72 -7.63 -7.41
CA VAL A 46 2.09 -8.21 -6.11
C VAL A 46 2.50 -9.68 -6.24
N LYS A 47 1.62 -10.50 -6.83
CA LYS A 47 1.87 -11.96 -6.94
C LYS A 47 3.11 -12.29 -7.77
N PRO A 48 3.32 -11.70 -8.98
CA PRO A 48 4.52 -11.94 -9.76
C PRO A 48 5.80 -11.55 -9.03
N THR A 49 5.81 -10.37 -8.37
CA THR A 49 6.97 -9.89 -7.61
C THR A 49 7.34 -10.85 -6.47
N LEU A 50 6.36 -11.21 -5.63
CA LEU A 50 6.62 -12.13 -4.51
C LEU A 50 7.03 -13.52 -5.00
N HIS A 51 6.48 -13.99 -6.13
CA HIS A 51 6.86 -15.26 -6.74
C HIS A 51 8.30 -15.21 -7.25
N ALA A 52 8.70 -14.15 -7.93
CA ALA A 52 10.06 -13.97 -8.44
C ALA A 52 11.09 -13.95 -7.30
N LEU A 53 10.79 -13.23 -6.21
CA LEU A 53 11.66 -13.21 -5.02
C LEU A 53 11.79 -14.60 -4.39
N LYS A 54 10.68 -15.33 -4.27
CA LYS A 54 10.70 -16.71 -3.75
C LYS A 54 11.53 -17.65 -4.65
N LYS A 55 11.41 -17.54 -5.98
CA LYS A 55 12.22 -18.33 -6.94
C LYS A 55 13.72 -18.08 -6.80
N LYS A 56 14.11 -16.88 -6.39
CA LYS A 56 15.51 -16.51 -6.12
C LYS A 56 15.98 -16.91 -4.73
N ASN A 57 15.28 -17.78 -4.02
CA ASN A 57 15.53 -18.19 -2.64
C ASN A 57 15.58 -17.02 -1.63
N ASN A 58 14.93 -15.91 -1.97
CA ASN A 58 14.83 -14.74 -1.11
C ASN A 58 13.36 -14.35 -0.86
N PRO A 59 12.60 -15.16 -0.09
CA PRO A 59 11.20 -14.89 0.18
C PRO A 59 11.04 -13.61 1.00
N TYR A 60 10.26 -12.66 0.49
CA TYR A 60 10.06 -11.37 1.13
C TYR A 60 9.15 -11.47 2.36
N ARG A 61 9.60 -10.85 3.46
CA ARG A 61 8.81 -10.64 4.69
C ARG A 61 8.96 -9.20 5.14
N GLY A 62 7.84 -8.53 5.37
CA GLY A 62 7.80 -7.13 5.78
C GLY A 62 6.74 -6.34 5.05
N PHE A 63 6.82 -5.02 5.16
CA PHE A 63 5.99 -4.12 4.37
C PHE A 63 6.54 -4.01 2.95
N LEU A 64 5.70 -4.32 1.98
CA LEU A 64 5.93 -4.02 0.59
C LEU A 64 5.03 -2.85 0.22
N TYR A 65 5.58 -1.65 0.22
CA TYR A 65 4.93 -0.47 -0.34
C TYR A 65 5.05 -0.54 -1.87
N ILE A 66 3.97 -0.17 -2.54
CA ILE A 66 3.88 -0.21 -3.99
C ILE A 66 3.37 1.14 -4.46
N GLY A 67 4.27 1.97 -4.97
CA GLY A 67 3.94 3.23 -5.62
C GLY A 67 3.35 2.98 -7.01
N LEU A 68 2.15 3.49 -7.23
CA LEU A 68 1.37 3.23 -8.42
C LEU A 68 0.83 4.52 -9.04
N MET A 69 0.84 4.57 -10.36
CA MET A 69 -0.02 5.47 -11.14
C MET A 69 -1.22 4.70 -11.65
N ILE A 70 -2.42 5.27 -11.49
CA ILE A 70 -3.65 4.68 -12.03
C ILE A 70 -4.10 5.50 -13.24
N LYS A 71 -4.11 4.87 -14.41
CA LYS A 71 -4.59 5.50 -15.66
C LYS A 71 -5.55 4.55 -16.38
N ASN A 72 -6.72 5.04 -16.76
CA ASN A 72 -7.75 4.27 -17.48
C ASN A 72 -8.08 2.93 -16.77
N ASN A 73 -8.29 2.97 -15.46
CA ASN A 73 -8.55 1.80 -14.62
C ASN A 73 -7.45 0.71 -14.67
N ASN A 74 -6.21 1.08 -15.01
CA ASN A 74 -5.07 0.18 -14.98
C ASN A 74 -3.99 0.72 -14.04
N PRO A 75 -3.41 -0.16 -13.17
CA PRO A 75 -2.28 0.20 -12.34
C PRO A 75 -0.97 0.09 -13.12
N TYR A 76 -0.15 1.11 -13.02
CA TYR A 76 1.22 1.16 -13.52
C TYR A 76 2.16 1.27 -12.34
N LEU A 77 3.11 0.35 -12.26
CA LEU A 77 4.12 0.34 -11.20
C LEU A 77 5.12 1.47 -11.42
N ILE A 78 5.34 2.28 -10.38
CA ILE A 78 6.38 3.31 -10.35
C ILE A 78 7.57 2.79 -9.56
N GLU A 79 7.33 2.34 -8.30
CA GLU A 79 8.39 1.91 -7.41
C GLU A 79 7.91 0.89 -6.38
N PHE A 80 8.88 0.20 -5.77
CA PHE A 80 8.71 -0.55 -4.54
C PHE A 80 9.53 0.08 -3.42
N ASN A 81 8.95 0.10 -2.21
CA ASN A 81 9.70 0.40 -1.00
C ASN A 81 9.53 -0.74 0.02
N VAL A 82 10.58 -1.04 0.76
CA VAL A 82 10.59 -2.11 1.78
C VAL A 82 10.19 -1.61 3.18
N ARG A 83 9.46 -0.53 3.21
CA ARG A 83 8.93 0.17 4.39
C ARG A 83 7.53 0.69 4.08
N MET A 84 6.88 1.28 5.07
CA MET A 84 5.68 2.07 4.81
C MET A 84 6.03 3.36 4.08
N GLY A 85 5.08 3.89 3.32
CA GLY A 85 5.24 5.17 2.64
C GLY A 85 5.25 6.36 3.60
N ASP A 86 5.84 7.44 3.19
CA ASP A 86 5.79 8.75 3.82
C ASP A 86 5.30 9.76 2.76
N PRO A 87 4.13 10.38 2.93
CA PRO A 87 3.28 10.51 4.13
C PRO A 87 2.17 9.44 4.32
N GLU A 88 2.13 8.37 3.55
CA GLU A 88 1.01 7.40 3.57
C GLU A 88 0.86 6.67 4.91
N CYS A 89 1.97 6.46 5.63
CA CYS A 89 1.96 5.85 6.96
C CYS A 89 1.10 6.64 7.94
N GLN A 90 1.23 7.97 7.92
CA GLN A 90 0.55 8.91 8.83
C GLN A 90 -0.96 8.92 8.65
N VAL A 91 -1.47 8.55 7.47
CA VAL A 91 -2.91 8.48 7.20
C VAL A 91 -3.49 7.06 7.23
N ILE A 92 -2.63 6.03 7.15
CA ILE A 92 -3.06 4.64 7.25
C ILE A 92 -3.17 4.18 8.70
N LEU A 93 -2.14 4.44 9.52
CA LEU A 93 -2.06 3.94 10.89
C LEU A 93 -3.19 4.42 11.81
N PRO A 94 -3.64 5.68 11.79
CA PRO A 94 -4.75 6.13 12.63
C PRO A 94 -6.07 5.39 12.37
N ARG A 95 -6.21 4.81 11.18
CA ARG A 95 -7.36 3.99 10.80
C ARG A 95 -7.28 2.54 11.29
N LEU A 96 -6.09 2.08 11.68
CA LEU A 96 -5.93 0.71 12.17
C LEU A 96 -6.62 0.56 13.53
N LYS A 97 -7.51 -0.44 13.66
CA LYS A 97 -8.17 -0.81 14.91
C LYS A 97 -7.45 -1.97 15.60
N SER A 98 -6.86 -2.86 14.81
CA SER A 98 -6.11 -4.00 15.33
C SER A 98 -4.78 -3.56 15.93
N ASP A 99 -4.31 -4.32 16.92
CA ASP A 99 -2.97 -4.15 17.51
C ASP A 99 -1.89 -4.41 16.45
N ILE A 100 -1.07 -3.37 16.19
CA ILE A 100 -0.02 -3.41 15.19
C ILE A 100 1.13 -4.35 15.57
N VAL A 101 1.46 -4.44 16.87
CA VAL A 101 2.52 -5.31 17.38
C VAL A 101 2.14 -6.77 17.13
N LYS A 102 0.88 -7.13 17.39
CA LYS A 102 0.34 -8.46 17.10
C LYS A 102 0.38 -8.79 15.61
N ILE A 103 0.11 -7.81 14.74
CA ILE A 103 0.21 -7.99 13.28
C ILE A 103 1.66 -8.28 12.89
N PHE A 104 2.63 -7.52 13.41
CA PHE A 104 4.05 -7.71 13.12
C PHE A 104 4.56 -9.07 13.64
N TYR A 105 4.22 -9.43 14.87
CA TYR A 105 4.56 -10.72 15.44
C TYR A 105 4.05 -11.88 14.57
N ASN A 106 2.80 -11.80 14.13
CA ASN A 106 2.22 -12.82 13.25
C ASN A 106 2.83 -12.82 11.84
N ALA A 107 3.29 -11.67 11.34
CA ALA A 107 3.98 -11.59 10.05
C ALA A 107 5.33 -12.31 10.09
N VAL A 108 6.12 -12.09 11.14
CA VAL A 108 7.42 -12.75 11.35
C VAL A 108 7.26 -14.26 11.52
N ASN A 109 6.24 -14.69 12.26
CA ASN A 109 5.96 -16.10 12.55
C ASN A 109 5.14 -16.82 11.46
N ASN A 110 4.98 -16.25 10.25
CA ASN A 110 4.19 -16.81 9.14
C ASN A 110 2.68 -17.04 9.43
N ASN A 111 2.14 -16.44 10.48
CA ASN A 111 0.73 -16.58 10.88
C ASN A 111 -0.19 -15.46 10.34
N LEU A 112 0.33 -14.58 9.49
CA LEU A 112 -0.40 -13.41 8.98
C LEU A 112 -1.67 -13.79 8.18
N LYS A 113 -1.71 -14.97 7.56
CA LYS A 113 -2.92 -15.45 6.86
C LYS A 113 -4.12 -15.56 7.80
N LYS A 114 -3.91 -16.03 9.02
CA LYS A 114 -4.95 -16.23 10.06
C LYS A 114 -5.26 -14.94 10.82
N THR A 115 -4.41 -13.92 10.74
CA THR A 115 -4.60 -12.66 11.47
C THR A 115 -5.71 -11.84 10.85
N LYS A 116 -6.76 -11.53 11.60
CA LYS A 116 -7.78 -10.55 11.21
C LYS A 116 -7.20 -9.15 11.39
N ILE A 117 -7.28 -8.32 10.36
CA ILE A 117 -6.89 -6.91 10.41
C ILE A 117 -8.17 -6.08 10.29
N GLU A 118 -8.47 -5.33 11.33
CA GLU A 118 -9.66 -4.49 11.43
C GLU A 118 -9.31 -3.03 11.27
N TRP A 119 -10.20 -2.30 10.62
CA TRP A 119 -10.04 -0.89 10.29
C TRP A 119 -11.21 -0.07 10.82
N LYS A 120 -10.92 1.13 11.30
CA LYS A 120 -11.95 2.13 11.56
C LYS A 120 -12.59 2.57 10.24
N LYS A 121 -13.90 2.80 10.24
CA LYS A 121 -14.66 3.29 9.08
C LYS A 121 -14.54 4.83 8.97
N ILE A 122 -13.35 5.35 9.10
CA ILE A 122 -13.05 6.77 8.95
C ILE A 122 -12.12 6.99 7.77
N ARG A 123 -12.12 8.21 7.24
CA ARG A 123 -11.13 8.71 6.30
C ARG A 123 -10.20 9.65 7.05
N VAL A 124 -8.94 9.57 6.78
CA VAL A 124 -7.88 10.43 7.32
C VAL A 124 -7.15 11.05 6.17
#